data_5f34f4043215b677138d59d0fd23b10f
#
_entry.id   5f34f4043215b677138d59d0fd23b10f
#
_cell.length_a   1.000
_cell.length_b   1.000
_cell.length_c   1.000
_cell.angle_alpha   90.00
_cell.angle_beta   90.00
_cell.angle_gamma   90.00
#
_symmetry.space_group_name_H-M   'P 1'
#
loop_
_entity.id
_entity.type
_entity.pdbx_description
1 polymer ?
#
loop_
_entity_poly.entity_id
_entity_poly.type
_entity_poly.pdbx_seq_one_letter_code
_entity_poly.pdbx_strand_id
1 'polypeptide(L)' 'RRMTTIDNLVRMANQIATNLAHEPDPTAAMAEHIQLFWDPRMKKLIFDHGDDGLNPVAAAAIAALKTAS' A
#
# COMPACT_ATOMS: atom_id res chain seq x y z
N ARG A 1 6.02 22.26 4.26
CA ARG A 1 6.48 21.23 3.33
C ARG A 1 5.36 20.82 2.38
N ARG A 2 5.67 20.78 1.10
CA ARG A 2 4.71 20.36 0.09
C ARG A 2 4.68 18.82 0.02
N MET A 3 3.49 18.26 0.05
CA MET A 3 3.34 16.82 -0.13
C MET A 3 3.41 16.47 -1.61
N THR A 4 4.21 15.46 -1.93
CA THR A 4 4.32 14.94 -3.28
C THR A 4 3.25 13.87 -3.52
N THR A 5 3.13 13.41 -4.78
CA THR A 5 2.24 12.31 -5.11
C THR A 5 2.58 11.06 -4.31
N ILE A 6 3.88 10.76 -4.17
CA ILE A 6 4.28 9.56 -3.42
C ILE A 6 3.98 9.71 -1.93
N ASP A 7 4.13 10.91 -1.37
CA ASP A 7 3.76 11.15 0.03
C ASP A 7 2.27 10.87 0.24
N ASN A 8 1.43 11.30 -0.70
CA ASN A 8 0.00 11.04 -0.63
C ASN A 8 -0.31 9.56 -0.73
N LEU A 9 0.36 8.83 -1.61
CA LEU A 9 0.16 7.39 -1.75
C LEU A 9 0.57 6.63 -0.49
N VAL A 10 1.68 7.01 0.12
CA VAL A 10 2.14 6.41 1.37
C VAL A 10 1.10 6.64 2.47
N ARG A 11 0.60 7.87 2.59
CA ARG A 11 -0.43 8.18 3.58
C ARG A 11 -1.71 7.40 3.35
N MET A 12 -2.14 7.29 2.09
CA MET A 12 -3.31 6.50 1.74
C MET A 12 -3.12 5.03 2.08
N ALA A 13 -1.96 4.48 1.76
CA ALA A 13 -1.67 3.08 2.06
C ALA A 13 -1.69 2.83 3.58
N ASN A 14 -1.09 3.72 4.36
CA ASN A 14 -1.11 3.60 5.82
C ASN A 14 -2.52 3.71 6.38
N GLN A 15 -3.35 4.59 5.83
CA GLN A 15 -4.73 4.73 6.25
C GLN A 15 -5.54 3.46 5.96
N ILE A 16 -5.35 2.89 4.78
CA ILE A 16 -6.01 1.63 4.41
C ILE A 16 -5.58 0.51 5.36
N ALA A 17 -4.29 0.41 5.64
CA ALA A 17 -3.76 -0.60 6.54
C ALA A 17 -4.36 -0.46 7.94
N THR A 18 -4.51 0.77 8.43
CA THR A 18 -5.12 1.06 9.72
C THR A 18 -6.58 0.61 9.73
N ASN A 19 -7.31 0.91 8.66
CA ASN A 19 -8.73 0.57 8.55
C ASN A 19 -8.95 -0.94 8.46
N LEU A 20 -7.99 -1.69 7.94
CA LEU A 20 -8.09 -3.13 7.78
C LEU A 20 -7.41 -3.92 8.90
N ALA A 21 -6.88 -3.24 9.91
CA ALA A 21 -6.14 -3.88 10.99
C ALA A 21 -6.95 -4.93 11.75
N HIS A 22 -8.28 -4.82 11.75
CA HIS A 22 -9.17 -5.74 12.44
C HIS A 22 -9.54 -6.99 11.62
N GLU A 23 -9.11 -7.02 10.35
CA GLU A 23 -9.37 -8.19 9.50
C GLU A 23 -8.58 -9.41 9.98
N PRO A 24 -9.07 -10.64 9.75
CA PRO A 24 -8.31 -11.84 10.12
C PRO A 24 -6.92 -11.89 9.48
N ASP A 25 -6.79 -11.42 8.25
CA ASP A 25 -5.50 -11.32 7.57
C ASP A 25 -5.37 -9.93 6.95
N PRO A 26 -4.93 -8.94 7.73
CA PRO A 26 -4.86 -7.56 7.25
C PRO A 26 -3.98 -7.40 6.01
N THR A 27 -2.89 -8.12 5.93
CA THR A 27 -1.99 -8.04 4.78
C THR A 27 -2.67 -8.50 3.50
N ALA A 28 -3.36 -9.63 3.55
CA ALA A 28 -4.08 -10.15 2.38
C ALA A 28 -5.23 -9.23 2.00
N ALA A 29 -5.97 -8.73 2.99
CA ALA A 29 -7.09 -7.81 2.74
C ALA A 29 -6.61 -6.53 2.06
N MET A 30 -5.48 -5.98 2.51
CA MET A 30 -4.92 -4.77 1.93
C MET A 30 -4.39 -5.02 0.52
N ALA A 31 -3.71 -6.14 0.29
CA ALA A 31 -3.21 -6.49 -1.03
C ALA A 31 -4.37 -6.59 -2.03
N GLU A 32 -5.47 -7.23 -1.64
CA GLU A 32 -6.65 -7.32 -2.48
C GLU A 32 -7.25 -5.94 -2.77
N HIS A 33 -7.34 -5.09 -1.74
CA HIS A 33 -7.87 -3.75 -1.90
C HIS A 33 -7.06 -2.95 -2.93
N ILE A 34 -5.75 -2.97 -2.81
CA ILE A 34 -4.87 -2.24 -3.72
C ILE A 34 -5.00 -2.81 -5.14
N GLN A 35 -5.04 -4.12 -5.27
CA GLN A 35 -5.16 -4.76 -6.58
C GLN A 35 -6.45 -4.38 -7.29
N LEU A 36 -7.56 -4.28 -6.56
CA LEU A 36 -8.86 -3.98 -7.14
C LEU A 36 -9.10 -2.50 -7.40
N PHE A 37 -8.56 -1.63 -6.54
CA PHE A 37 -8.93 -0.22 -6.56
C PHE A 37 -7.84 0.75 -7.02
N TRP A 38 -6.57 0.38 -6.89
CA TRP A 38 -5.48 1.25 -7.34
C TRP A 38 -5.19 0.97 -8.81
N ASP A 39 -5.02 2.04 -9.60
CA ASP A 39 -4.68 1.87 -11.01
C ASP A 39 -3.20 1.49 -11.18
N PRO A 40 -2.80 1.02 -12.37
CA PRO A 40 -1.42 0.57 -12.60
C PRO A 40 -0.37 1.64 -12.32
N ARG A 41 -0.69 2.90 -12.57
CA ARG A 41 0.25 4.00 -12.33
C ARG A 41 0.52 4.19 -10.85
N MET A 42 -0.54 4.16 -10.03
CA MET A 42 -0.41 4.27 -8.58
C MET A 42 0.42 3.10 -8.03
N LYS A 43 0.14 1.90 -8.51
CA LYS A 43 0.88 0.71 -8.09
C LYS A 43 2.35 0.83 -8.42
N LYS A 44 2.67 1.26 -9.63
CA LYS A 44 4.06 1.43 -10.05
C LYS A 44 4.80 2.43 -9.17
N LEU A 45 4.15 3.56 -8.88
CA LEU A 45 4.76 4.59 -8.06
C LEU A 45 5.10 4.08 -6.66
N ILE A 46 4.18 3.37 -6.03
CA ILE A 46 4.41 2.86 -4.68
C ILE A 46 5.41 1.69 -4.69
N PHE A 47 5.40 0.86 -5.72
CA PHE A 47 6.37 -0.22 -5.86
C PHE A 47 7.79 0.32 -5.99
N ASP A 48 7.97 1.37 -6.81
CA ASP A 48 9.28 1.98 -7.02
C ASP A 48 9.78 2.71 -5.77
N HIS A 49 8.85 3.23 -4.96
CA HIS A 49 9.20 3.92 -3.72
C HIS A 49 9.80 2.98 -2.67
N GLY A 50 9.33 1.73 -2.64
CA GLY A 50 9.72 0.79 -1.60
C GLY A 50 8.84 0.92 -0.37
N ASP A 51 9.37 0.54 0.79
CA ASP A 51 8.58 0.47 2.02
C ASP A 51 8.82 1.63 2.98
N ASP A 52 9.58 2.64 2.57
CA ASP A 52 9.90 3.78 3.41
C ASP A 52 8.62 4.55 3.80
N GLY A 53 8.42 4.73 5.08
CA GLY A 53 7.25 5.43 5.60
C GLY A 53 5.98 4.59 5.69
N LEU A 54 6.00 3.35 5.19
CA LEU A 54 4.83 2.47 5.25
C LEU A 54 4.79 1.72 6.58
N ASN A 55 3.58 1.52 7.11
CA ASN A 55 3.44 0.69 8.30
C ASN A 55 3.66 -0.79 7.91
N PRO A 56 3.88 -1.69 8.90
CA PRO A 56 4.22 -3.09 8.59
C PRO A 56 3.20 -3.82 7.71
N VAL A 57 1.90 -3.58 7.92
CA VAL A 57 0.86 -4.22 7.13
C VAL A 57 0.91 -3.72 5.69
N ALA A 58 1.03 -2.40 5.52
CA ALA A 58 1.12 -1.80 4.18
C ALA A 58 2.37 -2.29 3.45
N ALA A 59 3.51 -2.30 4.13
CA ALA A 59 4.76 -2.75 3.53
C ALA A 59 4.66 -4.21 3.09
N ALA A 60 4.09 -5.08 3.92
CA ALA A 60 3.94 -6.49 3.61
C ALA A 60 2.99 -6.72 2.43
N ALA A 61 1.88 -5.97 2.39
CA ALA A 61 0.91 -6.08 1.30
C ALA A 61 1.52 -5.66 -0.03
N ILE A 62 2.24 -4.55 -0.03
CA ILE A 62 2.87 -4.04 -1.24
C ILE A 62 3.97 -4.97 -1.72
N ALA A 63 4.76 -5.54 -0.80
CA ALA A 63 5.77 -6.51 -1.14
C ALA A 63 5.15 -7.77 -1.77
N ALA A 64 4.03 -8.24 -1.24
CA ALA A 64 3.32 -9.40 -1.78
C ALA A 64 2.83 -9.14 -3.21
N LEU A 65 2.27 -7.96 -3.45
CA LEU A 65 1.79 -7.58 -4.78
C LEU A 65 2.95 -7.46 -5.77
N LYS A 66 4.06 -6.89 -5.33
CA LYS A 66 5.24 -6.70 -6.16
C LYS A 66 5.83 -8.06 -6.57
N THR A 67 5.85 -9.01 -5.66
CA THR A 67 6.33 -10.36 -5.93
C THR A 67 5.40 -11.10 -6.88
N ALA A 68 4.09 -10.87 -6.78
CA ALA A 68 3.08 -11.53 -7.60
C ALA A 68 2.97 -10.95 -9.01
N SER A 69 3.48 -9.76 -9.22
CA SER A 69 3.36 -9.08 -10.53
C SER A 69 4.27 -9.65 -11.60
#